data_baab9a3bc4fd20e43882862b2f7cf6a2
#
_entry.id   baab9a3bc4fd20e43882862b2f7cf6a2
#
_cell.length_a   1.000
_cell.length_b   1.000
_cell.length_c   1.000
_cell.angle_alpha   90.00
_cell.angle_beta   90.00
_cell.angle_gamma   90.00
#
_symmetry.space_group_name_H-M   'P 1'
#
loop_
_entity.id
_entity.type
_entity.pdbx_description
1 polymer ?
#
loop_
_entity_poly.entity_id
_entity_poly.type
_entity_poly.pdbx_seq_one_letter_code
_entity_poly.pdbx_strand_id
1 'polypeptide(L)'
;MTRAGINFWALIVGLLVVGIALILHRHWVYEVPLIHGETQTVWSVEARVEFMADDGPVKVSMARPSDQPGFTLLRQSGASPGYGLNFTEGNDPRAVWAIRHASGRQQLYYQTDLLESTFNAAEEVAPPKLFRPDWQEPYRTAVDSIFADAYAASADHYSLARELIKRVNEVDAPQHVLLLRRAYAGRLPYLLAEMLNHANIAASVVFGLELRDGRRRQQLTPLLRVWDGDDSQVFSVASENGDVPMMLWEQRGAPVLDVIGGYDSRIRFSMLRREESTYSALNDSLPVQQSLLNFSIHSLPVEEQAMFKSILLLPVGALVVCLLRIVIGIRTSGTFMPVLIAIAFMQTSLGTGIVGFILVVGTGLLVRSYLSRLNLLLVARISAVIMTVIAIISVFSVLSYKLGLTEGLKIMFFPMIILAWTIERMSILWEEEGGREVMIQGGGSLLTAVLAYGAMQHPLVQHLTFNFMGVQFVILALILLLGSYTGYRLFELHRFAVLKR
;
A
#
# COMPACT_ATOMS: atom_id res chain seq x y z
N MET A 1 -35.32 8.30 -36.20
CA MET A 1 -34.68 8.43 -34.88
C MET A 1 -35.42 9.51 -34.10
N THR A 2 -35.90 9.21 -32.91
CA THR A 2 -36.55 10.21 -32.05
C THR A 2 -35.50 11.22 -31.55
N ARG A 3 -35.90 12.48 -31.26
CA ARG A 3 -34.97 13.51 -30.71
C ARG A 3 -34.17 12.99 -29.51
N ALA A 4 -34.76 12.13 -28.68
CA ALA A 4 -34.06 11.48 -27.54
C ALA A 4 -32.93 10.55 -28.00
N GLY A 5 -33.08 9.81 -29.10
CA GLY A 5 -32.04 8.96 -29.65
C GLY A 5 -30.86 9.75 -30.22
N ILE A 6 -31.13 10.90 -30.86
CA ILE A 6 -30.06 11.77 -31.40
C ILE A 6 -29.25 12.36 -30.25
N ASN A 7 -29.88 12.83 -29.18
CA ASN A 7 -29.20 13.38 -28.00
C ASN A 7 -28.35 12.32 -27.29
N PHE A 8 -28.80 11.07 -27.20
CA PHE A 8 -28.09 9.95 -26.61
C PHE A 8 -26.80 9.63 -27.37
N TRP A 9 -26.90 9.50 -28.72
CA TRP A 9 -25.71 9.24 -29.55
C TRP A 9 -24.75 10.43 -29.55
N ALA A 10 -25.24 11.67 -29.55
CA ALA A 10 -24.43 12.87 -29.43
C ALA A 10 -23.65 12.90 -28.10
N LEU A 11 -24.30 12.47 -26.99
CA LEU A 11 -23.62 12.36 -25.69
C LEU A 11 -22.50 11.33 -25.74
N ILE A 12 -22.73 10.12 -26.26
CA ILE A 12 -21.69 9.07 -26.36
C ILE A 12 -20.52 9.54 -27.22
N VAL A 13 -20.80 10.08 -28.41
CA VAL A 13 -19.76 10.60 -29.30
C VAL A 13 -19.01 11.75 -28.64
N GLY A 14 -19.68 12.65 -27.98
CA GLY A 14 -19.07 13.76 -27.22
C GLY A 14 -18.13 13.26 -26.14
N LEU A 15 -18.54 12.27 -25.33
CA LEU A 15 -17.70 11.66 -24.29
C LEU A 15 -16.46 10.96 -24.89
N LEU A 16 -16.63 10.23 -26.00
CA LEU A 16 -15.51 9.57 -26.68
C LEU A 16 -14.53 10.61 -27.25
N VAL A 17 -15.02 11.66 -27.91
CA VAL A 17 -14.17 12.71 -28.47
C VAL A 17 -13.39 13.43 -27.37
N VAL A 18 -14.05 13.83 -26.28
CA VAL A 18 -13.39 14.47 -25.14
C VAL A 18 -12.40 13.52 -24.49
N GLY A 19 -12.79 12.26 -24.25
CA GLY A 19 -11.90 11.26 -23.65
C GLY A 19 -10.64 11.02 -24.48
N ILE A 20 -10.80 10.80 -25.78
CA ILE A 20 -9.67 10.58 -26.70
C ILE A 20 -8.81 11.85 -26.82
N ALA A 21 -9.41 13.03 -26.92
CA ALA A 21 -8.67 14.29 -27.00
C ALA A 21 -7.79 14.49 -25.75
N LEU A 22 -8.32 14.20 -24.53
CA LEU A 22 -7.56 14.29 -23.30
C LEU A 22 -6.43 13.25 -23.24
N ILE A 23 -6.65 12.02 -23.75
CA ILE A 23 -5.61 10.98 -23.82
C ILE A 23 -4.49 11.44 -24.77
N LEU A 24 -4.84 11.91 -25.98
CA LEU A 24 -3.86 12.36 -26.97
C LEU A 24 -3.11 13.61 -26.51
N HIS A 25 -3.81 14.56 -25.92
CA HIS A 25 -3.18 15.75 -25.34
C HIS A 25 -2.11 15.36 -24.30
N ARG A 26 -2.43 14.42 -23.40
CA ARG A 26 -1.49 13.98 -22.38
C ARG A 26 -0.34 13.16 -22.97
N HIS A 27 -0.60 12.36 -23.99
CA HIS A 27 0.43 11.61 -24.70
C HIS A 27 1.43 12.52 -25.43
N TRP A 28 0.95 13.55 -26.14
CA TRP A 28 1.81 14.40 -26.95
C TRP A 28 2.46 15.56 -26.20
N VAL A 29 1.76 16.15 -25.21
CA VAL A 29 2.27 17.30 -24.45
C VAL A 29 3.13 16.90 -23.26
N TYR A 30 2.77 15.80 -22.59
CA TYR A 30 3.48 15.30 -21.42
C TYR A 30 4.28 14.00 -21.70
N GLU A 31 4.37 13.57 -22.95
CA GLU A 31 5.13 12.40 -23.40
C GLU A 31 4.86 11.10 -22.64
N VAL A 32 3.67 10.97 -22.02
CA VAL A 32 3.29 9.78 -21.28
C VAL A 32 3.03 8.63 -22.26
N PRO A 33 3.74 7.48 -22.16
CA PRO A 33 3.57 6.36 -23.08
C PRO A 33 2.21 5.70 -22.90
N LEU A 34 1.55 5.32 -24.01
CA LEU A 34 0.27 4.60 -24.00
C LEU A 34 0.42 3.11 -23.65
N ILE A 35 1.54 2.52 -24.04
CA ILE A 35 1.84 1.10 -23.85
C ILE A 35 3.05 0.97 -22.94
N HIS A 36 3.06 -0.03 -22.09
CA HIS A 36 4.22 -0.47 -21.32
C HIS A 36 5.34 -0.87 -22.28
N GLY A 37 6.15 0.11 -22.66
CA GLY A 37 7.37 -0.07 -23.44
C GLY A 37 8.58 0.01 -22.49
N GLU A 38 9.65 0.64 -22.89
CA GLU A 38 10.84 0.91 -22.06
C GLU A 38 10.50 1.92 -20.95
N THR A 39 9.82 1.44 -19.91
CA THR A 39 9.49 2.22 -18.72
C THR A 39 10.41 1.84 -17.59
N GLN A 40 10.82 2.83 -16.81
CA GLN A 40 11.55 2.61 -15.58
C GLN A 40 10.62 2.81 -14.38
N THR A 41 10.84 2.02 -13.35
CA THR A 41 10.09 2.15 -12.11
C THR A 41 10.60 3.35 -11.33
N VAL A 42 9.72 4.31 -11.09
CA VAL A 42 9.96 5.47 -10.23
C VAL A 42 9.10 5.38 -8.98
N TRP A 43 9.75 5.48 -7.84
CA TRP A 43 9.08 5.55 -6.55
C TRP A 43 8.94 7.01 -6.12
N SER A 44 7.72 7.50 -5.98
CA SER A 44 7.44 8.77 -5.32
C SER A 44 7.21 8.53 -3.84
N VAL A 45 8.10 9.07 -3.03
CA VAL A 45 8.06 8.99 -1.57
C VAL A 45 7.81 10.37 -1.00
N GLU A 46 6.76 10.51 -0.21
CA GLU A 46 6.41 11.75 0.51
C GLU A 46 6.59 11.55 2.00
N ALA A 47 7.38 12.40 2.62
CA ALA A 47 7.49 12.52 4.07
C ALA A 47 6.61 13.67 4.54
N ARG A 48 5.65 13.36 5.41
CA ARG A 48 4.77 14.33 6.06
C ARG A 48 5.20 14.49 7.51
N VAL A 49 5.64 15.70 7.84
CA VAL A 49 6.02 16.10 9.19
C VAL A 49 4.84 16.84 9.83
N GLU A 50 4.41 16.38 11.00
CA GLU A 50 3.35 17.00 11.80
C GLU A 50 3.91 17.36 13.18
N PHE A 51 3.57 18.55 13.68
CA PHE A 51 3.96 19.01 15.03
C PHE A 51 3.05 20.13 15.50
N MET A 52 3.13 20.48 16.79
CA MET A 52 2.47 21.63 17.37
C MET A 52 3.50 22.74 17.60
N ALA A 53 3.26 23.93 17.03
CA ALA A 53 4.15 25.09 17.19
C ALA A 53 3.84 25.85 18.48
N ASP A 54 4.90 26.36 19.13
CA ASP A 54 4.88 27.06 20.43
C ASP A 54 4.65 28.58 20.32
N ASP A 55 3.88 29.03 19.32
CA ASP A 55 3.56 30.44 19.09
C ASP A 55 4.80 31.34 18.95
N GLY A 56 5.75 30.92 18.12
CA GLY A 56 7.03 31.59 17.93
C GLY A 56 7.76 31.20 16.66
N PRO A 57 9.06 31.47 16.58
CA PRO A 57 9.89 31.03 15.45
C PRO A 57 10.07 29.52 15.48
N VAL A 58 9.91 28.89 14.32
CA VAL A 58 10.06 27.45 14.17
C VAL A 58 11.13 27.13 13.14
N LYS A 59 11.98 26.15 13.49
CA LYS A 59 12.93 25.55 12.56
C LYS A 59 12.78 24.03 12.62
N VAL A 60 12.51 23.42 11.48
CA VAL A 60 12.39 21.96 11.34
C VAL A 60 13.50 21.47 10.44
N SER A 61 14.20 20.44 10.86
CA SER A 61 15.29 19.82 10.13
C SER A 61 15.04 18.33 10.00
N MET A 62 15.02 17.82 8.77
CA MET A 62 14.75 16.41 8.47
C MET A 62 15.86 15.85 7.59
N ALA A 63 16.37 14.65 7.93
CA ALA A 63 17.32 13.93 7.10
C ALA A 63 16.70 13.64 5.72
N ARG A 64 17.50 13.81 4.65
CA ARG A 64 17.12 13.48 3.28
C ARG A 64 17.78 12.17 2.84
N PRO A 65 17.13 11.40 1.95
CA PRO A 65 17.81 10.29 1.30
C PRO A 65 18.89 10.79 0.35
N SER A 66 19.90 9.97 0.15
CA SER A 66 20.93 10.12 -0.89
C SER A 66 20.84 8.97 -1.88
N ASP A 67 21.64 9.05 -2.95
CA ASP A 67 21.82 7.93 -3.86
C ASP A 67 22.33 6.73 -3.08
N GLN A 68 21.79 5.54 -3.38
CA GLN A 68 22.08 4.31 -2.67
C GLN A 68 21.97 3.12 -3.60
N PRO A 69 22.56 1.95 -3.26
CA PRO A 69 22.43 0.77 -4.08
C PRO A 69 20.95 0.45 -4.38
N GLY A 70 20.62 0.33 -5.66
CA GLY A 70 19.26 0.07 -6.13
C GLY A 70 18.38 1.29 -6.35
N PHE A 71 18.77 2.49 -5.89
CA PHE A 71 17.96 3.70 -6.02
C PHE A 71 18.79 4.93 -6.34
N THR A 72 18.41 5.64 -7.40
CA THR A 72 18.98 6.94 -7.78
C THR A 72 17.96 8.03 -7.55
N LEU A 73 18.37 9.11 -6.91
CA LEU A 73 17.53 10.27 -6.62
C LEU A 73 17.32 11.10 -7.90
N LEU A 74 16.06 11.21 -8.33
CA LEU A 74 15.72 11.99 -9.53
C LEU A 74 15.34 13.43 -9.20
N ARG A 75 14.45 13.59 -8.23
CA ARG A 75 13.81 14.87 -7.93
C ARG A 75 13.53 15.01 -6.46
N GLN A 76 13.62 16.23 -5.96
CA GLN A 76 13.23 16.59 -4.61
C GLN A 76 12.39 17.86 -4.63
N SER A 77 11.36 17.90 -3.81
CA SER A 77 10.49 19.07 -3.67
C SER A 77 9.92 19.12 -2.25
N GLY A 78 9.38 20.26 -1.89
CA GLY A 78 8.67 20.44 -0.62
C GLY A 78 7.54 21.43 -0.78
N ALA A 79 6.39 21.12 -0.18
CA ALA A 79 5.22 21.99 -0.15
C ALA A 79 4.89 22.32 1.30
N SER A 80 5.17 23.54 1.71
CA SER A 80 4.97 23.97 3.10
C SER A 80 4.55 25.44 3.10
N PRO A 81 3.25 25.73 3.09
CA PRO A 81 2.75 27.10 3.01
C PRO A 81 3.31 27.98 4.13
N GLY A 82 3.92 29.09 3.77
CA GLY A 82 4.48 30.06 4.70
C GLY A 82 5.90 29.78 5.20
N TYR A 83 6.42 28.56 5.03
CA TYR A 83 7.80 28.22 5.42
C TYR A 83 8.79 28.45 4.28
N GLY A 84 9.97 28.99 4.60
CA GLY A 84 11.13 28.91 3.73
C GLY A 84 11.72 27.52 3.80
N LEU A 85 11.94 26.88 2.64
CA LEU A 85 12.59 25.56 2.54
C LEU A 85 13.98 25.73 1.94
N ASN A 86 14.97 25.10 2.57
CA ASN A 86 16.33 25.01 2.07
C ASN A 86 16.82 23.55 2.16
N PHE A 87 17.54 23.10 1.14
CA PHE A 87 18.21 21.81 1.12
C PHE A 87 19.68 22.02 1.43
N THR A 88 20.17 21.40 2.51
CA THR A 88 21.60 21.37 2.83
C THR A 88 22.25 20.16 2.17
N GLU A 89 23.46 20.34 1.66
CA GLU A 89 24.29 19.30 1.07
C GLU A 89 25.50 19.02 1.97
N GLY A 90 26.17 17.89 1.75
CA GLY A 90 27.34 17.47 2.52
C GLY A 90 27.11 16.11 3.21
N ASN A 91 27.87 15.83 4.25
CA ASN A 91 27.87 14.52 4.93
C ASN A 91 26.54 14.18 5.65
N ASP A 92 25.70 15.16 5.95
CA ASP A 92 24.37 14.98 6.53
C ASP A 92 23.36 15.83 5.72
N PRO A 93 22.90 15.34 4.56
CA PRO A 93 21.97 16.07 3.71
C PRO A 93 20.60 16.20 4.40
N ARG A 94 20.12 17.44 4.54
CA ARG A 94 18.87 17.72 5.25
C ARG A 94 17.94 18.67 4.48
N ALA A 95 16.66 18.51 4.69
CA ALA A 95 15.64 19.50 4.35
C ALA A 95 15.36 20.34 5.60
N VAL A 96 15.53 21.66 5.46
CA VAL A 96 15.38 22.60 6.57
C VAL A 96 14.27 23.60 6.24
N TRP A 97 13.22 23.58 7.04
CA TRP A 97 12.14 24.56 7.00
C TRP A 97 12.30 25.57 8.11
N ALA A 98 12.04 26.82 7.81
CA ALA A 98 12.07 27.90 8.79
C ALA A 98 10.93 28.89 8.57
N ILE A 99 10.34 29.34 9.68
CA ILE A 99 9.33 30.39 9.70
C ILE A 99 9.56 31.28 10.93
N ARG A 100 9.26 32.57 10.79
CA ARG A 100 9.46 33.54 11.91
C ARG A 100 8.39 33.42 12.98
N HIS A 101 7.20 32.98 12.62
CA HIS A 101 6.09 32.84 13.54
C HIS A 101 5.14 31.76 13.04
N ALA A 102 4.87 30.77 13.90
CA ALA A 102 3.87 29.73 13.66
C ALA A 102 3.19 29.39 14.99
N SER A 103 1.91 29.04 14.92
CA SER A 103 1.10 28.64 16.08
C SER A 103 0.21 27.45 15.74
N GLY A 104 -0.09 26.63 16.74
CA GLY A 104 -0.97 25.48 16.58
C GLY A 104 -0.39 24.37 15.71
N ARG A 105 -1.27 23.54 15.14
CA ARG A 105 -0.89 22.37 14.35
C ARG A 105 -0.26 22.78 13.01
N GLN A 106 0.94 22.29 12.76
CA GLN A 106 1.70 22.52 11.53
C GLN A 106 1.87 21.22 10.76
N GLN A 107 1.94 21.34 9.44
CA GLN A 107 2.17 20.22 8.53
C GLN A 107 3.14 20.65 7.43
N LEU A 108 4.24 19.91 7.27
CA LEU A 108 5.24 20.14 6.25
C LEU A 108 5.35 18.88 5.38
N TYR A 109 5.58 19.08 4.11
CA TYR A 109 5.69 18.02 3.12
C TYR A 109 7.03 18.08 2.42
N TYR A 110 7.69 16.93 2.34
CA TYR A 110 8.87 16.71 1.51
C TYR A 110 8.58 15.53 0.59
N GLN A 111 8.81 15.69 -0.68
CA GLN A 111 8.63 14.66 -1.67
C GLN A 111 9.94 14.40 -2.39
N THR A 112 10.25 13.13 -2.62
CA THR A 112 11.36 12.68 -3.44
C THR A 112 10.90 11.62 -4.43
N ASP A 113 11.41 11.71 -5.65
CA ASP A 113 11.22 10.71 -6.69
C ASP A 113 12.54 9.94 -6.88
N LEU A 114 12.46 8.62 -6.82
CA LEU A 114 13.58 7.70 -6.85
C LEU A 114 13.44 6.74 -8.03
N LEU A 115 14.47 6.65 -8.82
CA LEU A 115 14.56 5.67 -9.89
C LEU A 115 15.09 4.36 -9.33
N GLU A 116 14.37 3.26 -9.58
CA GLU A 116 14.89 1.92 -9.32
C GLU A 116 15.94 1.59 -10.39
N SER A 117 17.19 1.50 -9.97
CA SER A 117 18.36 1.34 -10.83
C SER A 117 19.20 0.16 -10.40
N THR A 118 19.74 -0.58 -11.35
CA THR A 118 20.77 -1.61 -11.08
C THR A 118 22.16 -1.01 -10.89
N PHE A 119 22.29 0.31 -10.97
CA PHE A 119 23.59 0.99 -10.86
C PHE A 119 24.00 1.08 -9.37
N ASN A 120 25.13 0.49 -9.05
CA ASN A 120 25.72 0.48 -7.69
C ASN A 120 26.62 1.71 -7.49
N ALA A 121 26.07 2.90 -7.50
CA ALA A 121 26.76 4.06 -6.93
C ALA A 121 26.52 4.07 -5.42
N ALA A 122 27.21 3.21 -4.69
CA ALA A 122 27.17 3.27 -3.24
C ALA A 122 28.12 4.37 -2.77
N GLU A 123 27.60 5.33 -2.03
CA GLU A 123 28.44 6.22 -1.24
C GLU A 123 29.09 5.38 -0.10
N GLU A 124 30.41 5.33 -0.06
CA GLU A 124 31.15 4.67 1.02
C GLU A 124 30.84 5.38 2.33
N VAL A 125 30.06 4.73 3.19
CA VAL A 125 29.74 5.24 4.52
C VAL A 125 30.81 4.75 5.49
N ALA A 126 31.61 5.67 6.00
CA ALA A 126 32.66 5.35 6.97
C ALA A 126 32.09 4.67 8.22
N PRO A 127 32.81 3.69 8.81
CA PRO A 127 32.36 3.03 10.01
C PRO A 127 32.22 4.02 11.18
N PRO A 128 31.21 3.85 12.03
CA PRO A 128 30.97 4.71 13.18
C PRO A 128 32.06 4.52 14.22
N LYS A 129 32.24 5.51 15.09
CA LYS A 129 33.10 5.34 16.28
C LYS A 129 32.52 4.23 17.16
N LEU A 130 33.37 3.30 17.56
CA LEU A 130 32.99 2.21 18.45
C LEU A 130 32.46 2.76 19.77
N PHE A 131 31.27 2.36 20.14
CA PHE A 131 30.66 2.65 21.42
C PHE A 131 30.68 1.37 22.27
N ARG A 132 31.31 1.43 23.47
CA ARG A 132 31.32 0.30 24.39
C ARG A 132 30.25 0.50 25.45
N PRO A 133 29.14 -0.25 25.37
CA PRO A 133 28.10 -0.19 26.39
C PRO A 133 28.62 -0.79 27.71
N ASP A 134 28.25 -0.20 28.84
CA ASP A 134 28.49 -0.72 30.17
C ASP A 134 27.21 -1.37 30.72
N TRP A 135 27.08 -2.67 30.49
CA TRP A 135 25.98 -3.43 31.03
C TRP A 135 26.24 -3.86 32.47
N GLN A 136 25.26 -3.62 33.32
CA GLN A 136 25.27 -4.15 34.71
C GLN A 136 24.70 -5.59 34.70
N GLU A 137 25.05 -6.36 35.75
CA GLU A 137 24.45 -7.65 35.95
C GLU A 137 22.92 -7.54 36.21
N PRO A 138 22.12 -8.46 35.70
CA PRO A 138 22.41 -9.73 35.02
C PRO A 138 22.54 -9.62 33.48
N TYR A 139 22.46 -8.43 32.91
CA TYR A 139 22.47 -8.24 31.44
C TYR A 139 23.82 -8.56 30.83
N ARG A 140 24.91 -8.25 31.51
CA ARG A 140 26.27 -8.54 31.04
C ARG A 140 26.50 -10.04 30.84
N THR A 141 26.18 -10.85 31.84
CA THR A 141 26.28 -12.31 31.71
C THR A 141 25.40 -12.86 30.60
N ALA A 142 24.18 -12.29 30.41
CA ALA A 142 23.28 -12.69 29.34
C ALA A 142 23.84 -12.37 27.95
N VAL A 143 24.42 -11.18 27.75
CA VAL A 143 25.05 -10.78 26.50
C VAL A 143 26.26 -11.66 26.19
N ASP A 144 27.17 -11.88 27.16
CA ASP A 144 28.35 -12.69 26.99
C ASP A 144 28.02 -14.14 26.59
N SER A 145 26.94 -14.71 27.17
CA SER A 145 26.48 -16.06 26.84
C SER A 145 25.98 -16.16 25.41
N ILE A 146 25.09 -15.23 24.98
CA ILE A 146 24.52 -15.23 23.64
C ILE A 146 25.62 -14.99 22.60
N PHE A 147 26.53 -14.07 22.90
CA PHE A 147 27.66 -13.72 22.03
C PHE A 147 28.60 -14.89 21.83
N ALA A 148 28.99 -15.58 22.88
CA ALA A 148 29.88 -16.74 22.82
C ALA A 148 29.29 -17.86 21.95
N ASP A 149 28.00 -18.14 22.14
CA ASP A 149 27.30 -19.16 21.37
C ASP A 149 27.15 -18.77 19.89
N ALA A 150 26.88 -17.49 19.59
CA ALA A 150 26.76 -17.00 18.22
C ALA A 150 28.13 -16.97 17.52
N TYR A 151 29.15 -16.56 18.23
CA TYR A 151 30.55 -16.51 17.72
C TYR A 151 31.06 -17.88 17.32
N ALA A 152 30.79 -18.91 18.14
CA ALA A 152 31.19 -20.27 17.84
C ALA A 152 30.54 -20.84 16.56
N ALA A 153 29.40 -20.27 16.13
CA ALA A 153 28.65 -20.68 14.94
C ALA A 153 28.90 -19.78 13.71
N SER A 154 29.80 -18.82 13.82
CA SER A 154 30.02 -17.77 12.81
C SER A 154 31.39 -17.85 12.18
N ALA A 155 31.51 -17.48 10.90
CA ALA A 155 32.76 -17.45 10.15
C ALA A 155 33.34 -16.04 9.95
N ASP A 156 32.47 -15.03 9.87
CA ASP A 156 32.77 -13.62 9.62
C ASP A 156 31.81 -12.70 10.39
N HIS A 157 32.01 -11.38 10.30
CA HIS A 157 31.18 -10.39 11.00
C HIS A 157 29.72 -10.43 10.55
N TYR A 158 29.46 -10.71 9.27
CA TYR A 158 28.10 -10.76 8.72
C TYR A 158 27.35 -12.03 9.13
N SER A 159 28.04 -13.17 9.18
CA SER A 159 27.45 -14.42 9.67
C SER A 159 27.19 -14.34 11.18
N LEU A 160 28.05 -13.66 11.94
CA LEU A 160 27.81 -13.40 13.35
C LEU A 160 26.57 -12.54 13.57
N ALA A 161 26.40 -11.47 12.79
CA ALA A 161 25.20 -10.65 12.87
C ALA A 161 23.93 -11.45 12.58
N ARG A 162 23.93 -12.31 11.55
CA ARG A 162 22.78 -13.18 11.22
C ARG A 162 22.50 -14.18 12.34
N GLU A 163 23.53 -14.79 12.93
CA GLU A 163 23.34 -15.75 14.02
C GLU A 163 22.81 -15.06 15.28
N LEU A 164 23.29 -13.86 15.61
CA LEU A 164 22.75 -13.04 16.71
C LEU A 164 21.28 -12.68 16.48
N ILE A 165 20.91 -12.24 15.26
CA ILE A 165 19.53 -11.93 14.90
C ILE A 165 18.64 -13.18 15.06
N LYS A 166 19.09 -14.33 14.58
CA LYS A 166 18.38 -15.59 14.69
C LYS A 166 18.14 -15.97 16.16
N ARG A 167 19.17 -15.96 17.01
CA ARG A 167 19.08 -16.31 18.43
C ARG A 167 18.15 -15.36 19.20
N VAL A 168 18.27 -14.06 18.92
CA VAL A 168 17.41 -13.06 19.58
C VAL A 168 15.94 -13.21 19.15
N ASN A 169 15.63 -13.75 17.95
CA ASN A 169 14.28 -13.95 17.47
C ASN A 169 13.71 -15.37 17.70
N GLU A 170 14.50 -16.30 18.24
CA GLU A 170 14.06 -17.68 18.48
C GLU A 170 12.80 -17.74 19.36
N VAL A 171 11.82 -18.54 18.95
CA VAL A 171 10.51 -18.61 19.64
C VAL A 171 10.65 -19.22 21.03
N ASP A 172 11.42 -20.33 21.14
CA ASP A 172 11.70 -21.03 22.41
C ASP A 172 13.04 -20.60 23.00
N ALA A 173 13.29 -19.29 23.02
CA ALA A 173 14.58 -18.73 23.45
C ALA A 173 14.86 -19.02 24.93
N PRO A 174 16.14 -19.27 25.29
CA PRO A 174 16.59 -19.42 26.67
C PRO A 174 16.27 -18.19 27.54
N GLN A 175 16.24 -18.38 28.87
CA GLN A 175 15.82 -17.33 29.82
C GLN A 175 16.65 -16.03 29.70
N HIS A 176 17.94 -16.14 29.43
CA HIS A 176 18.84 -14.98 29.26
C HIS A 176 18.52 -14.17 27.99
N VAL A 177 18.09 -14.80 26.88
CA VAL A 177 17.60 -14.13 25.68
C VAL A 177 16.28 -13.41 25.98
N LEU A 178 15.36 -14.06 26.67
CA LEU A 178 14.08 -13.46 27.07
C LEU A 178 14.28 -12.25 27.96
N LEU A 179 15.26 -12.27 28.85
CA LEU A 179 15.65 -11.14 29.69
C LEU A 179 16.00 -9.91 28.85
N LEU A 180 16.90 -10.09 27.88
CA LEU A 180 17.35 -9.01 26.98
C LEU A 180 16.22 -8.53 26.06
N ARG A 181 15.44 -9.43 25.50
CA ARG A 181 14.26 -9.07 24.68
C ARG A 181 13.25 -8.21 25.45
N ARG A 182 13.06 -8.48 26.74
CA ARG A 182 12.18 -7.67 27.60
C ARG A 182 12.79 -6.31 27.92
N ALA A 183 14.07 -6.24 28.19
CA ALA A 183 14.78 -4.99 28.48
C ALA A 183 14.82 -4.05 27.25
N TYR A 184 15.01 -4.64 26.06
CA TYR A 184 15.09 -3.91 24.79
C TYR A 184 13.84 -4.08 23.92
N ALA A 185 12.66 -4.26 24.53
CA ALA A 185 11.42 -4.41 23.80
C ALA A 185 11.19 -3.25 22.81
N GLY A 186 11.01 -3.58 21.52
CA GLY A 186 10.90 -2.60 20.43
C GLY A 186 12.22 -1.92 20.01
N ARG A 187 13.36 -2.28 20.63
CA ARG A 187 14.68 -1.69 20.36
C ARG A 187 15.76 -2.74 20.10
N LEU A 188 15.39 -3.90 19.58
CA LEU A 188 16.32 -5.01 19.31
C LEU A 188 17.50 -4.65 18.38
N PRO A 189 17.35 -3.84 17.32
CA PRO A 189 18.48 -3.40 16.51
C PRO A 189 19.54 -2.63 17.32
N TYR A 190 19.12 -1.87 18.33
CA TYR A 190 20.07 -1.17 19.21
C TYR A 190 20.85 -2.14 20.10
N LEU A 191 20.16 -3.15 20.69
CA LEU A 191 20.83 -4.20 21.45
C LEU A 191 21.90 -4.91 20.61
N LEU A 192 21.55 -5.30 19.37
CA LEU A 192 22.47 -6.01 18.48
C LEU A 192 23.68 -5.14 18.08
N ALA A 193 23.46 -3.86 17.80
CA ALA A 193 24.55 -2.92 17.52
C ALA A 193 25.45 -2.74 18.73
N GLU A 194 24.91 -2.65 19.94
CA GLU A 194 25.66 -2.57 21.19
C GLU A 194 26.48 -3.84 21.45
N MET A 195 25.91 -5.03 21.20
CA MET A 195 26.62 -6.31 21.34
C MET A 195 27.80 -6.43 20.38
N LEU A 196 27.61 -6.05 19.11
CA LEU A 196 28.69 -6.07 18.11
C LEU A 196 29.78 -5.05 18.44
N ASN A 197 29.39 -3.83 18.83
CA ASN A 197 30.35 -2.80 19.24
C ASN A 197 31.17 -3.21 20.48
N HIS A 198 30.55 -3.94 21.41
CA HIS A 198 31.27 -4.50 22.58
C HIS A 198 32.35 -5.49 22.14
N ALA A 199 32.12 -6.24 21.08
CA ALA A 199 33.08 -7.15 20.47
C ALA A 199 34.11 -6.48 19.52
N ASN A 200 34.15 -5.14 19.49
CA ASN A 200 34.96 -4.33 18.58
C ASN A 200 34.59 -4.47 17.09
N ILE A 201 33.38 -4.89 16.79
CA ILE A 201 32.82 -4.91 15.44
C ILE A 201 31.97 -3.66 15.25
N ALA A 202 32.32 -2.84 14.24
CA ALA A 202 31.60 -1.62 13.97
C ALA A 202 30.18 -1.94 13.53
N ALA A 203 29.21 -1.44 14.28
CA ALA A 203 27.79 -1.62 13.98
C ALA A 203 26.99 -0.37 14.39
N SER A 204 25.97 -0.04 13.62
CA SER A 204 25.06 1.05 13.94
C SER A 204 23.64 0.73 13.55
N VAL A 205 22.68 1.47 14.12
CA VAL A 205 21.29 1.41 13.70
C VAL A 205 21.06 2.44 12.62
N VAL A 206 20.52 1.98 11.49
CA VAL A 206 20.09 2.82 10.38
C VAL A 206 18.58 2.66 10.20
N PHE A 207 17.96 3.61 9.54
CA PHE A 207 16.52 3.54 9.29
C PHE A 207 16.27 3.20 7.83
N GLY A 208 15.30 2.31 7.59
CA GLY A 208 14.85 1.91 6.27
C GLY A 208 13.36 2.15 6.09
N LEU A 209 12.97 2.35 4.85
CA LEU A 209 11.60 2.47 4.42
C LEU A 209 11.29 1.31 3.45
N GLU A 210 10.35 0.45 3.84
CA GLU A 210 9.89 -0.64 2.99
C GLU A 210 9.02 -0.06 1.87
N LEU A 211 9.46 -0.18 0.61
CA LEU A 211 8.74 0.37 -0.52
C LEU A 211 7.63 -0.61 -0.96
N ARG A 212 6.39 -0.22 -0.67
CA ARG A 212 5.18 -0.93 -1.12
C ARG A 212 4.23 0.05 -1.81
N ASP A 213 3.81 -0.28 -3.01
CA ASP A 213 2.91 0.58 -3.79
C ASP A 213 1.62 0.91 -3.04
N GLY A 214 1.25 2.19 -3.04
CA GLY A 214 0.05 2.69 -2.39
C GLY A 214 0.07 2.68 -0.85
N ARG A 215 1.22 2.41 -0.21
CA ARG A 215 1.35 2.50 1.26
C ARG A 215 1.22 3.96 1.71
N ARG A 216 0.51 4.10 2.82
CA ARG A 216 0.25 5.40 3.46
C ARG A 216 0.58 5.34 4.94
N ARG A 217 1.10 6.44 5.48
CA ARG A 217 1.37 6.61 6.92
C ARG A 217 2.34 5.57 7.50
N GLN A 218 3.29 5.13 6.69
CA GLN A 218 4.34 4.22 7.15
C GLN A 218 5.35 4.95 8.02
N GLN A 219 5.92 4.25 8.98
CA GLN A 219 7.04 4.70 9.78
C GLN A 219 8.34 4.06 9.29
N LEU A 220 9.46 4.69 9.59
CA LEU A 220 10.78 4.11 9.36
C LEU A 220 10.97 2.88 10.24
N THR A 221 11.60 1.87 9.67
CA THR A 221 11.96 0.63 10.37
C THR A 221 13.44 0.69 10.75
N PRO A 222 13.80 0.50 12.02
CA PRO A 222 15.20 0.44 12.42
C PRO A 222 15.82 -0.87 11.94
N LEU A 223 16.99 -0.76 11.30
CA LEU A 223 17.79 -1.83 10.73
C LEU A 223 19.16 -1.84 11.38
N LEU A 224 19.86 -2.95 11.28
CA LEU A 224 21.24 -3.11 11.76
C LEU A 224 22.20 -3.02 10.58
N ARG A 225 23.12 -2.06 10.59
CA ARG A 225 24.27 -2.01 9.66
C ARG A 225 25.51 -2.50 10.37
N VAL A 226 26.24 -3.40 9.75
CA VAL A 226 27.47 -3.99 10.26
C VAL A 226 28.57 -3.78 9.25
N TRP A 227 29.77 -3.44 9.71
CA TRP A 227 30.97 -3.25 8.89
C TRP A 227 31.94 -4.40 9.04
N ASP A 228 32.55 -4.75 7.92
CA ASP A 228 33.73 -5.63 7.87
C ASP A 228 34.83 -4.93 7.05
N GLY A 229 35.73 -4.24 7.74
CA GLY A 229 36.64 -3.29 7.12
C GLY A 229 35.90 -2.06 6.58
N ASP A 230 36.08 -1.80 5.28
CA ASP A 230 35.43 -0.67 4.58
C ASP A 230 34.04 -1.05 4.02
N ASP A 231 33.74 -2.34 3.90
CA ASP A 231 32.46 -2.83 3.44
C ASP A 231 31.41 -2.83 4.55
N SER A 232 30.15 -2.58 4.18
CA SER A 232 29.03 -2.65 5.12
C SER A 232 27.83 -3.39 4.55
N GLN A 233 27.14 -4.14 5.40
CA GLN A 233 25.88 -4.81 5.06
C GLN A 233 24.79 -4.44 6.04
N VAL A 234 23.55 -4.26 5.53
CA VAL A 234 22.37 -3.92 6.32
C VAL A 234 21.50 -5.16 6.50
N PHE A 235 21.07 -5.39 7.74
CA PHE A 235 20.23 -6.53 8.13
C PHE A 235 18.90 -6.04 8.70
N SER A 236 17.80 -6.71 8.29
CA SER A 236 16.52 -6.56 8.95
C SER A 236 16.51 -7.45 10.20
N VAL A 237 16.19 -6.87 11.34
CA VAL A 237 16.07 -7.61 12.61
C VAL A 237 14.71 -8.27 12.77
N ALA A 238 13.66 -7.72 12.12
CA ALA A 238 12.36 -8.36 12.02
C ALA A 238 12.41 -9.42 10.90
N SER A 239 12.97 -10.57 11.20
CA SER A 239 13.14 -11.67 10.26
C SER A 239 11.80 -12.19 9.75
N GLU A 240 11.57 -12.15 8.47
CA GLU A 240 10.65 -12.97 7.64
C GLU A 240 10.44 -12.30 6.29
N ASN A 241 11.44 -11.59 5.79
CA ASN A 241 11.24 -10.80 4.60
C ASN A 241 11.61 -11.55 3.34
N GLY A 242 10.59 -11.82 2.55
CA GLY A 242 10.77 -11.92 1.12
C GLY A 242 11.41 -10.63 0.56
N ASP A 243 11.91 -10.67 -0.66
CA ASP A 243 12.57 -9.58 -1.40
C ASP A 243 11.66 -8.34 -1.59
N VAL A 244 11.47 -7.58 -0.52
CA VAL A 244 10.80 -6.27 -0.61
C VAL A 244 11.87 -5.20 -0.75
N PRO A 245 11.83 -4.35 -1.78
CA PRO A 245 12.79 -3.29 -1.95
C PRO A 245 12.75 -2.36 -0.74
N MET A 246 13.90 -2.20 -0.09
CA MET A 246 14.04 -1.36 1.09
C MET A 246 14.97 -0.21 0.76
N MET A 247 14.47 1.00 0.96
CA MET A 247 15.21 2.23 0.83
C MET A 247 15.77 2.65 2.17
N LEU A 248 17.03 3.01 2.23
CA LEU A 248 17.65 3.56 3.44
C LEU A 248 17.31 5.04 3.56
N TRP A 249 16.88 5.43 4.77
CA TRP A 249 16.68 6.82 5.18
C TRP A 249 17.59 7.09 6.36
N GLU A 250 18.85 7.34 6.04
CA GLU A 250 19.91 7.31 7.03
C GLU A 250 19.91 8.48 7.99
N GLN A 251 20.24 8.20 9.23
CA GLN A 251 20.60 9.19 10.24
C GLN A 251 22.12 9.31 10.30
N ARG A 252 22.65 10.48 9.94
CA ARG A 252 24.08 10.76 9.95
C ARG A 252 24.36 11.89 10.95
N GLY A 253 24.52 11.52 12.22
CA GLY A 253 24.91 12.46 13.27
C GLY A 253 23.77 13.18 14.01
N ALA A 254 22.71 13.63 13.33
CA ALA A 254 21.54 14.24 13.94
C ALA A 254 20.30 13.35 13.80
N PRO A 255 19.26 13.48 14.65
CA PRO A 255 18.01 12.71 14.50
C PRO A 255 17.39 12.88 13.12
N VAL A 256 16.66 11.86 12.66
CA VAL A 256 15.95 11.92 11.37
C VAL A 256 15.05 13.16 11.27
N LEU A 257 14.39 13.50 12.37
CA LEU A 257 13.57 14.71 12.49
C LEU A 257 13.97 15.47 13.75
N ASP A 258 14.25 16.75 13.61
CA ASP A 258 14.54 17.70 14.70
C ASP A 258 13.64 18.94 14.53
N VAL A 259 12.92 19.31 15.60
CA VAL A 259 11.96 20.42 15.59
C VAL A 259 12.30 21.38 16.73
N ILE A 260 12.68 22.58 16.40
CA ILE A 260 12.93 23.69 17.32
C ILE A 260 11.76 24.65 17.27
N GLY A 261 11.17 25.00 18.42
CA GLY A 261 10.00 25.86 18.53
C GLY A 261 8.67 25.12 18.35
N GLY A 262 8.66 23.81 18.64
CA GLY A 262 7.46 22.98 18.61
C GLY A 262 7.62 21.67 19.36
N TYR A 263 6.54 20.97 19.58
CA TYR A 263 6.45 19.70 20.32
C TYR A 263 5.52 18.71 19.63
N ASP A 264 5.43 17.46 20.12
CA ASP A 264 4.65 16.34 19.58
C ASP A 264 4.91 16.11 18.08
N SER A 265 6.20 16.16 17.69
CA SER A 265 6.62 15.99 16.31
C SER A 265 6.51 14.54 15.87
N ARG A 266 5.99 14.32 14.66
CA ARG A 266 5.82 13.00 14.05
C ARG A 266 6.14 13.08 12.57
N ILE A 267 6.77 12.03 12.05
CA ILE A 267 7.00 11.86 10.62
C ILE A 267 6.27 10.61 10.11
N ARG A 268 5.65 10.71 8.95
CA ARG A 268 4.97 9.62 8.27
C ARG A 268 5.30 9.64 6.81
N PHE A 269 5.43 8.45 6.23
CA PHE A 269 5.80 8.28 4.83
C PHE A 269 4.64 7.69 4.05
N SER A 270 4.39 8.25 2.88
CA SER A 270 3.45 7.73 1.89
C SER A 270 4.22 7.50 0.59
N MET A 271 3.91 6.43 -0.13
CA MET A 271 4.65 6.09 -1.32
C MET A 271 3.75 5.55 -2.43
N LEU A 272 4.15 5.82 -3.65
CA LEU A 272 3.46 5.41 -4.85
C LEU A 272 4.48 4.98 -5.89
N ARG A 273 4.26 3.79 -6.45
CA ARG A 273 5.01 3.30 -7.59
C ARG A 273 4.40 3.87 -8.88
N ARG A 274 5.24 4.48 -9.69
CA ARG A 274 4.91 4.96 -11.03
C ARG A 274 5.84 4.33 -12.05
N GLU A 275 5.36 4.20 -13.27
CA GLU A 275 6.17 3.82 -14.40
C GLU A 275 6.27 5.02 -15.31
N GLU A 276 7.47 5.53 -15.46
CA GLU A 276 7.78 6.68 -16.31
C GLU A 276 8.65 6.23 -17.50
N SER A 277 8.53 6.90 -18.65
CA SER A 277 9.43 6.63 -19.76
C SER A 277 10.85 7.03 -19.36
N THR A 278 11.84 6.26 -19.78
CA THR A 278 13.25 6.51 -19.47
C THR A 278 13.68 7.92 -19.87
N TYR A 279 13.10 8.46 -20.93
CA TYR A 279 13.40 9.81 -21.41
C TYR A 279 12.81 10.91 -20.52
N SER A 280 11.58 10.76 -20.05
CA SER A 280 10.97 11.76 -19.17
C SER A 280 11.57 11.74 -17.76
N ALA A 281 11.96 10.57 -17.26
CA ALA A 281 12.60 10.43 -15.94
C ALA A 281 13.95 11.17 -15.87
N LEU A 282 14.70 11.18 -16.98
CA LEU A 282 16.02 11.84 -17.03
C LEU A 282 15.96 13.33 -17.41
N ASN A 283 14.93 13.76 -18.15
CA ASN A 283 14.88 15.11 -18.72
C ASN A 283 14.07 16.13 -17.89
N ASP A 284 13.29 15.68 -16.91
CA ASP A 284 12.38 16.51 -16.11
C ASP A 284 13.08 17.16 -14.89
N SER A 285 14.26 17.75 -15.11
CA SER A 285 14.96 18.58 -14.13
C SER A 285 14.35 20.00 -13.99
N LEU A 286 13.25 20.30 -14.71
CA LEU A 286 12.61 21.62 -14.62
C LEU A 286 11.67 21.68 -13.39
N PRO A 287 11.77 22.73 -12.54
CA PRO A 287 10.86 22.91 -11.43
C PRO A 287 9.44 23.02 -11.99
N VAL A 288 8.57 22.10 -11.58
CA VAL A 288 7.14 22.20 -11.86
C VAL A 288 6.65 23.48 -11.21
N GLN A 289 6.57 24.57 -12.00
CA GLN A 289 5.89 25.77 -11.56
C GLN A 289 4.48 25.37 -11.14
N GLN A 290 4.18 25.60 -9.87
CA GLN A 290 2.84 25.46 -9.30
C GLN A 290 1.90 26.46 -10.01
N SER A 291 1.47 26.11 -11.21
CA SER A 291 0.39 26.82 -11.87
C SER A 291 -0.89 26.41 -11.16
N LEU A 292 -1.61 27.40 -10.61
CA LEU A 292 -2.94 27.24 -10.01
C LEU A 292 -3.96 26.61 -10.96
N LEU A 293 -3.61 26.39 -12.22
CA LEU A 293 -4.41 25.76 -13.28
C LEU A 293 -4.11 24.27 -13.49
N ASN A 294 -3.18 23.67 -12.74
CA ASN A 294 -2.86 22.25 -12.87
C ASN A 294 -3.90 21.39 -12.11
N PHE A 295 -5.07 21.20 -12.69
CA PHE A 295 -6.09 20.25 -12.22
C PHE A 295 -5.70 18.79 -12.55
N SER A 296 -4.49 18.37 -12.14
CA SER A 296 -4.02 17.00 -12.30
C SER A 296 -4.02 16.29 -10.96
N ILE A 297 -4.40 14.99 -10.93
CA ILE A 297 -4.27 14.15 -9.73
C ILE A 297 -2.82 14.11 -9.26
N HIS A 298 -1.86 14.25 -10.16
CA HIS A 298 -0.43 14.26 -9.84
C HIS A 298 0.03 15.52 -9.08
N SER A 299 -0.79 16.58 -9.00
CA SER A 299 -0.51 17.77 -8.17
C SER A 299 -0.93 17.57 -6.70
N LEU A 300 -1.65 16.49 -6.38
CA LEU A 300 -2.07 16.16 -5.02
C LEU A 300 -0.90 15.57 -4.23
N PRO A 301 -0.94 15.62 -2.88
CA PRO A 301 -0.05 14.85 -2.03
C PRO A 301 -0.06 13.37 -2.39
N VAL A 302 1.08 12.67 -2.23
CA VAL A 302 1.23 11.24 -2.62
C VAL A 302 0.23 10.35 -1.87
N GLU A 303 -0.11 10.70 -0.62
CA GLU A 303 -1.14 10.00 0.16
C GLU A 303 -2.50 10.03 -0.56
N GLU A 304 -2.89 11.18 -1.10
CA GLU A 304 -4.13 11.37 -1.85
C GLU A 304 -4.07 10.71 -3.23
N GLN A 305 -2.95 10.82 -3.93
CA GLN A 305 -2.74 10.13 -5.22
C GLN A 305 -2.92 8.61 -5.08
N ALA A 306 -2.39 8.00 -4.01
CA ALA A 306 -2.53 6.58 -3.73
C ALA A 306 -4.00 6.17 -3.49
N MET A 307 -4.82 7.05 -2.88
CA MET A 307 -6.26 6.84 -2.76
C MET A 307 -6.94 6.89 -4.12
N PHE A 308 -6.67 7.93 -4.91
CA PHE A 308 -7.25 8.10 -6.23
C PHE A 308 -6.90 6.96 -7.18
N LYS A 309 -5.67 6.41 -7.13
CA LYS A 309 -5.26 5.24 -7.92
C LYS A 309 -6.23 4.07 -7.74
N SER A 310 -6.64 3.78 -6.50
CA SER A 310 -7.59 2.71 -6.21
C SER A 310 -9.03 3.05 -6.63
N ILE A 311 -9.45 4.31 -6.44
CA ILE A 311 -10.81 4.76 -6.78
C ILE A 311 -11.01 4.79 -8.30
N LEU A 312 -10.01 5.18 -9.08
CA LEU A 312 -10.09 5.25 -10.55
C LEU A 312 -10.23 3.88 -11.22
N LEU A 313 -9.96 2.79 -10.51
CA LEU A 313 -10.20 1.42 -11.00
C LEU A 313 -11.66 0.98 -10.86
N LEU A 314 -12.47 1.64 -10.01
CA LEU A 314 -13.90 1.31 -9.82
C LEU A 314 -14.71 1.30 -11.13
N PRO A 315 -14.60 2.31 -12.00
CA PRO A 315 -15.33 2.32 -13.28
C PRO A 315 -14.93 1.17 -14.21
N VAL A 316 -13.68 0.69 -14.16
CA VAL A 316 -13.24 -0.51 -14.91
C VAL A 316 -13.98 -1.73 -14.39
N GLY A 317 -14.01 -1.94 -13.07
CA GLY A 317 -14.80 -3.02 -12.47
C GLY A 317 -16.27 -2.95 -12.87
N ALA A 318 -16.86 -1.75 -12.83
CA ALA A 318 -18.25 -1.54 -13.26
C ALA A 318 -18.46 -1.87 -14.74
N LEU A 319 -17.54 -1.51 -15.62
CA LEU A 319 -17.59 -1.87 -17.05
C LEU A 319 -17.57 -3.38 -17.25
N VAL A 320 -16.69 -4.11 -16.54
CA VAL A 320 -16.61 -5.57 -16.58
C VAL A 320 -17.94 -6.20 -16.11
N VAL A 321 -18.50 -5.71 -15.01
CA VAL A 321 -19.79 -6.18 -14.50
C VAL A 321 -20.91 -5.93 -15.52
N CYS A 322 -20.97 -4.75 -16.12
CA CYS A 322 -21.95 -4.42 -17.16
C CYS A 322 -21.83 -5.34 -18.36
N LEU A 323 -20.61 -5.58 -18.84
CA LEU A 323 -20.33 -6.48 -19.95
C LEU A 323 -20.79 -7.91 -19.66
N LEU A 324 -20.39 -8.46 -18.50
CA LEU A 324 -20.74 -9.83 -18.13
C LEU A 324 -22.25 -10.02 -17.89
N ARG A 325 -22.93 -9.00 -17.34
CA ARG A 325 -24.34 -9.06 -17.04
C ARG A 325 -25.23 -8.82 -18.27
N ILE A 326 -24.88 -7.83 -19.09
CA ILE A 326 -25.72 -7.41 -20.24
C ILE A 326 -25.42 -8.29 -21.45
N VAL A 327 -24.16 -8.53 -21.80
CA VAL A 327 -23.78 -9.25 -23.03
C VAL A 327 -23.77 -10.75 -22.78
N ILE A 328 -23.12 -11.22 -21.71
CA ILE A 328 -22.99 -12.66 -21.43
C ILE A 328 -24.26 -13.19 -20.75
N GLY A 329 -24.83 -12.43 -19.81
CA GLY A 329 -26.05 -12.80 -19.09
C GLY A 329 -25.82 -13.48 -17.75
N ILE A 330 -24.65 -13.25 -17.12
CA ILE A 330 -24.37 -13.77 -15.77
C ILE A 330 -25.30 -13.08 -14.75
N ARG A 331 -25.99 -13.88 -13.94
CA ARG A 331 -26.84 -13.37 -12.87
C ARG A 331 -26.00 -13.03 -11.67
N THR A 332 -26.04 -11.77 -11.24
CA THR A 332 -25.32 -11.27 -10.07
C THR A 332 -26.28 -10.64 -9.08
N SER A 333 -25.96 -10.65 -7.81
CA SER A 333 -26.72 -9.96 -6.77
C SER A 333 -26.45 -8.44 -6.82
N GLY A 334 -27.10 -7.77 -7.76
CA GLY A 334 -26.87 -6.35 -8.05
C GLY A 334 -25.68 -6.10 -8.98
N THR A 335 -25.46 -4.83 -9.33
CA THR A 335 -24.39 -4.40 -10.24
C THR A 335 -23.11 -3.99 -9.50
N PHE A 336 -23.24 -3.39 -8.33
CA PHE A 336 -22.12 -2.81 -7.58
C PHE A 336 -21.43 -3.82 -6.66
N MET A 337 -22.16 -4.84 -6.17
CA MET A 337 -21.61 -5.84 -5.25
C MET A 337 -20.36 -6.57 -5.80
N PRO A 338 -20.35 -7.09 -7.04
CA PRO A 338 -19.15 -7.75 -7.56
C PRO A 338 -17.94 -6.83 -7.64
N VAL A 339 -18.15 -5.53 -7.91
CA VAL A 339 -17.06 -4.53 -7.93
C VAL A 339 -16.46 -4.35 -6.53
N LEU A 340 -17.30 -4.25 -5.51
CA LEU A 340 -16.85 -4.13 -4.11
C LEU A 340 -16.09 -5.36 -3.66
N ILE A 341 -16.55 -6.57 -4.03
CA ILE A 341 -15.83 -7.82 -3.72
C ILE A 341 -14.47 -7.83 -4.44
N ALA A 342 -14.40 -7.38 -5.69
CA ALA A 342 -13.14 -7.27 -6.42
C ALA A 342 -12.14 -6.32 -5.73
N ILE A 343 -12.61 -5.18 -5.21
CA ILE A 343 -11.76 -4.26 -4.42
C ILE A 343 -11.30 -4.92 -3.12
N ALA A 344 -12.18 -5.66 -2.44
CA ALA A 344 -11.79 -6.41 -1.25
C ALA A 344 -10.66 -7.41 -1.58
N PHE A 345 -10.72 -8.09 -2.73
CA PHE A 345 -9.65 -8.98 -3.20
C PHE A 345 -8.35 -8.23 -3.53
N MET A 346 -8.43 -7.01 -4.04
CA MET A 346 -7.23 -6.17 -4.25
C MET A 346 -6.52 -5.82 -2.94
N GLN A 347 -7.25 -5.73 -1.84
CA GLN A 347 -6.70 -5.40 -0.53
C GLN A 347 -6.18 -6.62 0.25
N THR A 348 -6.70 -7.83 -0.05
CA THR A 348 -6.41 -9.06 0.71
C THR A 348 -5.65 -10.12 -0.07
N SER A 349 -5.40 -9.94 -1.35
CA SER A 349 -5.02 -10.94 -2.36
C SER A 349 -6.17 -11.85 -2.80
N LEU A 350 -6.07 -12.41 -4.02
CA LEU A 350 -7.16 -13.21 -4.61
C LEU A 350 -7.42 -14.52 -3.85
N GLY A 351 -6.36 -15.26 -3.52
CA GLY A 351 -6.49 -16.58 -2.88
C GLY A 351 -7.12 -16.49 -1.49
N THR A 352 -6.53 -15.68 -0.63
CA THR A 352 -7.04 -15.45 0.73
C THR A 352 -8.40 -14.75 0.72
N GLY A 353 -8.63 -13.84 -0.24
CA GLY A 353 -9.92 -13.16 -0.41
C GLY A 353 -11.05 -14.12 -0.77
N ILE A 354 -10.85 -15.05 -1.71
CA ILE A 354 -11.86 -16.06 -2.09
C ILE A 354 -12.16 -16.99 -0.92
N VAL A 355 -11.12 -17.52 -0.26
CA VAL A 355 -11.30 -18.42 0.90
C VAL A 355 -12.05 -17.71 2.03
N GLY A 356 -11.62 -16.51 2.38
CA GLY A 356 -12.26 -15.67 3.39
C GLY A 356 -13.72 -15.34 3.02
N PHE A 357 -14.00 -14.98 1.77
CA PHE A 357 -15.34 -14.71 1.28
C PHE A 357 -16.25 -15.93 1.43
N ILE A 358 -15.86 -17.10 0.93
CA ILE A 358 -16.65 -18.33 1.00
C ILE A 358 -16.91 -18.73 2.46
N LEU A 359 -15.88 -18.65 3.31
CA LEU A 359 -15.99 -19.01 4.73
C LEU A 359 -16.95 -18.05 5.46
N VAL A 360 -16.75 -16.76 5.34
CA VAL A 360 -17.55 -15.75 6.06
C VAL A 360 -19.00 -15.71 5.54
N VAL A 361 -19.20 -15.70 4.21
CA VAL A 361 -20.55 -15.69 3.62
C VAL A 361 -21.26 -17.03 3.89
N GLY A 362 -20.56 -18.15 3.74
CA GLY A 362 -21.12 -19.49 4.02
C GLY A 362 -21.57 -19.62 5.47
N THR A 363 -20.70 -19.27 6.42
CA THR A 363 -21.05 -19.32 7.85
C THR A 363 -22.15 -18.32 8.20
N GLY A 364 -22.13 -17.10 7.63
CA GLY A 364 -23.20 -16.12 7.80
C GLY A 364 -24.55 -16.64 7.35
N LEU A 365 -24.63 -17.31 6.19
CA LEU A 365 -25.86 -17.92 5.67
C LEU A 365 -26.32 -19.13 6.52
N LEU A 366 -25.39 -19.94 7.08
CA LEU A 366 -25.72 -21.01 8.01
C LEU A 366 -26.35 -20.47 9.30
N VAL A 367 -25.73 -19.46 9.92
CA VAL A 367 -26.27 -18.80 11.12
C VAL A 367 -27.64 -18.18 10.83
N ARG A 368 -27.78 -17.51 9.69
CA ARG A 368 -29.04 -16.97 9.23
C ARG A 368 -30.11 -18.04 9.11
N SER A 369 -29.78 -19.20 8.52
CA SER A 369 -30.72 -20.36 8.38
C SER A 369 -31.19 -20.85 9.74
N TYR A 370 -30.31 -20.84 10.75
CA TYR A 370 -30.69 -21.17 12.13
C TYR A 370 -31.62 -20.08 12.74
N LEU A 371 -31.24 -18.79 12.61
CA LEU A 371 -32.01 -17.67 13.13
C LEU A 371 -33.41 -17.56 12.50
N SER A 372 -33.59 -17.99 11.24
CA SER A 372 -34.90 -17.98 10.58
C SER A 372 -35.91 -18.92 11.23
N ARG A 373 -35.45 -19.94 11.96
CA ARG A 373 -36.33 -20.86 12.71
C ARG A 373 -36.86 -20.27 14.02
N LEU A 374 -36.27 -19.15 14.47
CA LEU A 374 -36.61 -18.52 15.76
C LEU A 374 -37.73 -17.48 15.66
N ASN A 375 -38.42 -17.36 14.52
CA ASN A 375 -39.51 -16.40 14.28
C ASN A 375 -39.20 -14.95 14.69
N LEU A 376 -37.94 -14.53 14.51
CA LEU A 376 -37.50 -13.17 14.84
C LEU A 376 -37.97 -12.16 13.77
N LEU A 377 -38.21 -10.94 14.22
CA LEU A 377 -38.44 -9.80 13.31
C LEU A 377 -37.23 -9.65 12.36
N LEU A 378 -37.51 -9.28 11.10
CA LEU A 378 -36.51 -9.16 10.03
C LEU A 378 -35.30 -8.30 10.45
N VAL A 379 -35.57 -7.14 11.08
CA VAL A 379 -34.51 -6.20 11.52
C VAL A 379 -33.62 -6.84 12.59
N ALA A 380 -34.21 -7.51 13.58
CA ALA A 380 -33.44 -8.18 14.65
C ALA A 380 -32.58 -9.32 14.10
N ARG A 381 -33.10 -10.08 13.12
CA ARG A 381 -32.39 -11.17 12.47
C ARG A 381 -31.20 -10.66 11.65
N ILE A 382 -31.38 -9.60 10.84
CA ILE A 382 -30.30 -8.97 10.09
C ILE A 382 -29.20 -8.47 11.02
N SER A 383 -29.59 -7.76 12.11
CA SER A 383 -28.63 -7.27 13.10
C SER A 383 -27.84 -8.40 13.78
N ALA A 384 -28.50 -9.52 14.12
CA ALA A 384 -27.84 -10.70 14.68
C ALA A 384 -26.86 -11.34 13.69
N VAL A 385 -27.20 -11.41 12.43
CA VAL A 385 -26.29 -11.92 11.36
C VAL A 385 -25.06 -11.03 11.26
N ILE A 386 -25.21 -9.70 11.24
CA ILE A 386 -24.09 -8.74 11.16
C ILE A 386 -23.15 -8.93 12.38
N MET A 387 -23.71 -9.00 13.60
CA MET A 387 -22.92 -9.24 14.82
C MET A 387 -22.17 -10.57 14.75
N THR A 388 -22.80 -11.62 14.25
CA THR A 388 -22.17 -12.92 14.09
C THR A 388 -21.03 -12.87 13.08
N VAL A 389 -21.20 -12.15 11.97
CA VAL A 389 -20.15 -11.94 10.95
C VAL A 389 -18.94 -11.24 11.56
N ILE A 390 -19.16 -10.20 12.35
CA ILE A 390 -18.09 -9.47 13.04
C ILE A 390 -17.34 -10.43 14.00
N ALA A 391 -18.08 -11.25 14.75
CA ALA A 391 -17.48 -12.24 15.66
C ALA A 391 -16.65 -13.29 14.91
N ILE A 392 -17.15 -13.82 13.79
CA ILE A 392 -16.45 -14.80 12.95
C ILE A 392 -15.15 -14.19 12.41
N ILE A 393 -15.21 -12.97 11.87
CA ILE A 393 -14.04 -12.28 11.34
C ILE A 393 -13.02 -12.04 12.44
N SER A 394 -13.45 -11.65 13.64
CA SER A 394 -12.58 -11.45 14.79
C SER A 394 -11.86 -12.74 15.21
N VAL A 395 -12.59 -13.85 15.30
CA VAL A 395 -12.02 -15.18 15.60
C VAL A 395 -11.02 -15.58 14.52
N PHE A 396 -11.38 -15.40 13.25
CA PHE A 396 -10.52 -15.73 12.13
C PHE A 396 -9.24 -14.88 12.09
N SER A 397 -9.32 -13.58 12.43
CA SER A 397 -8.14 -12.72 12.57
C SER A 397 -7.19 -13.21 13.65
N VAL A 398 -7.73 -13.57 14.84
CA VAL A 398 -6.91 -14.08 15.94
C VAL A 398 -6.27 -15.42 15.58
N LEU A 399 -7.03 -16.31 14.94
CA LEU A 399 -6.54 -17.64 14.52
C LEU A 399 -5.43 -17.48 13.48
N SER A 400 -5.60 -16.61 12.50
CA SER A 400 -4.62 -16.33 11.48
C SER A 400 -3.32 -15.78 12.04
N TYR A 401 -3.42 -14.85 12.99
CA TYR A 401 -2.26 -14.34 13.71
C TYR A 401 -1.49 -15.44 14.44
N LYS A 402 -2.20 -16.35 15.13
CA LYS A 402 -1.59 -17.48 15.85
C LYS A 402 -0.94 -18.51 14.92
N LEU A 403 -1.46 -18.66 13.70
CA LEU A 403 -0.93 -19.60 12.70
C LEU A 403 0.19 -19.00 11.84
N GLY A 404 0.63 -17.77 12.13
CA GLY A 404 1.70 -17.09 11.39
C GLY A 404 1.31 -16.67 9.97
N LEU A 405 0.02 -16.69 9.61
CA LEU A 405 -0.48 -16.27 8.30
C LEU A 405 -0.61 -14.74 8.24
N THR A 406 0.50 -14.03 8.52
CA THR A 406 0.49 -12.57 8.72
C THR A 406 0.22 -11.76 7.46
N GLU A 407 0.48 -12.30 6.28
CA GLU A 407 0.31 -11.57 5.01
C GLU A 407 -1.13 -11.59 4.45
N GLY A 408 -1.91 -12.63 4.77
CA GLY A 408 -3.24 -12.85 4.15
C GLY A 408 -4.40 -12.13 4.82
N LEU A 409 -4.26 -11.63 6.03
CA LEU A 409 -5.39 -11.26 6.88
C LEU A 409 -5.27 -9.91 7.57
N LYS A 410 -4.61 -8.96 6.94
CA LYS A 410 -4.85 -7.53 7.29
C LYS A 410 -6.29 -7.21 6.91
N ILE A 411 -7.24 -7.70 7.74
CA ILE A 411 -8.66 -7.39 7.60
C ILE A 411 -8.80 -5.89 7.83
N MET A 412 -8.85 -5.16 6.73
CA MET A 412 -9.18 -3.75 6.77
C MET A 412 -10.68 -3.61 7.04
N PHE A 413 -11.06 -2.55 7.71
CA PHE A 413 -12.45 -2.23 8.04
C PHE A 413 -13.37 -2.26 6.80
N PHE A 414 -12.88 -1.80 5.66
CA PHE A 414 -13.65 -1.72 4.42
C PHE A 414 -14.05 -3.10 3.84
N PRO A 415 -13.18 -4.11 3.69
CA PRO A 415 -13.59 -5.46 3.29
C PRO A 415 -14.61 -6.10 4.24
N MET A 416 -14.51 -5.83 5.55
CA MET A 416 -15.45 -6.33 6.54
C MET A 416 -16.86 -5.80 6.31
N ILE A 417 -17.02 -4.51 6.02
CA ILE A 417 -18.32 -3.91 5.71
C ILE A 417 -18.93 -4.53 4.45
N ILE A 418 -18.10 -4.76 3.42
CA ILE A 418 -18.55 -5.36 2.15
C ILE A 418 -19.08 -6.77 2.39
N LEU A 419 -18.35 -7.58 3.18
CA LEU A 419 -18.78 -8.94 3.51
C LEU A 419 -20.10 -8.95 4.30
N ALA A 420 -20.22 -8.09 5.32
CA ALA A 420 -21.46 -7.97 6.10
C ALA A 420 -22.66 -7.58 5.21
N TRP A 421 -22.49 -6.59 4.34
CA TRP A 421 -23.51 -6.17 3.38
C TRP A 421 -23.84 -7.26 2.35
N THR A 422 -22.83 -8.02 1.90
CA THR A 422 -23.05 -9.16 1.00
C THR A 422 -23.94 -10.21 1.66
N ILE A 423 -23.69 -10.55 2.93
CA ILE A 423 -24.48 -11.54 3.68
C ILE A 423 -25.90 -11.03 3.91
N GLU A 424 -26.08 -9.76 4.27
CA GLU A 424 -27.37 -9.14 4.39
C GLU A 424 -28.16 -9.28 3.07
N ARG A 425 -27.56 -8.88 1.95
CA ARG A 425 -28.21 -8.96 0.63
C ARG A 425 -28.56 -10.38 0.25
N MET A 426 -27.64 -11.34 0.46
CA MET A 426 -27.90 -12.76 0.21
C MET A 426 -28.95 -13.35 1.15
N SER A 427 -29.03 -12.84 2.36
CA SER A 427 -30.05 -13.22 3.34
C SER A 427 -31.45 -12.80 2.89
N ILE A 428 -31.61 -11.58 2.39
CA ILE A 428 -32.87 -11.09 1.84
C ILE A 428 -33.26 -11.91 0.61
N LEU A 429 -32.32 -12.10 -0.31
CA LEU A 429 -32.55 -12.90 -1.53
C LEU A 429 -33.00 -14.35 -1.21
N TRP A 430 -32.45 -14.93 -0.14
CA TRP A 430 -32.86 -16.27 0.30
C TRP A 430 -34.33 -16.34 0.72
N GLU A 431 -34.86 -15.29 1.35
CA GLU A 431 -36.27 -15.23 1.74
C GLU A 431 -37.19 -14.99 0.57
N GLU A 432 -36.76 -14.15 -0.39
CA GLU A 432 -37.56 -13.78 -1.53
C GLU A 432 -37.59 -14.85 -2.61
N GLU A 433 -36.47 -15.43 -2.96
CA GLU A 433 -36.29 -16.30 -4.13
C GLU A 433 -35.77 -17.71 -3.79
N GLY A 434 -35.35 -17.94 -2.53
CA GLY A 434 -34.90 -19.25 -2.05
C GLY A 434 -33.41 -19.50 -2.25
N GLY A 435 -32.92 -20.60 -1.65
CA GLY A 435 -31.50 -20.92 -1.56
C GLY A 435 -30.83 -21.21 -2.91
N ARG A 436 -31.57 -21.76 -3.88
CA ARG A 436 -31.02 -22.04 -5.23
C ARG A 436 -30.62 -20.76 -5.94
N GLU A 437 -31.45 -19.72 -5.86
CA GLU A 437 -31.19 -18.44 -6.52
C GLU A 437 -30.02 -17.71 -5.83
N VAL A 438 -29.92 -17.81 -4.50
CA VAL A 438 -28.73 -17.31 -3.74
C VAL A 438 -27.44 -17.94 -4.24
N MET A 439 -27.43 -19.26 -4.48
CA MET A 439 -26.22 -19.94 -5.00
C MET A 439 -25.88 -19.48 -6.42
N ILE A 440 -26.90 -19.28 -7.28
CA ILE A 440 -26.70 -18.82 -8.67
C ILE A 440 -26.18 -17.37 -8.68
N GLN A 441 -26.87 -16.46 -7.96
CA GLN A 441 -26.49 -15.05 -7.94
C GLN A 441 -25.22 -14.80 -7.12
N GLY A 442 -25.01 -15.53 -6.03
CA GLY A 442 -23.80 -15.48 -5.23
C GLY A 442 -22.57 -15.98 -5.99
N GLY A 443 -22.69 -17.15 -6.62
CA GLY A 443 -21.64 -17.72 -7.47
C GLY A 443 -21.35 -16.83 -8.69
N GLY A 444 -22.40 -16.31 -9.34
CA GLY A 444 -22.26 -15.35 -10.44
C GLY A 444 -21.58 -14.05 -10.01
N SER A 445 -21.90 -13.55 -8.80
CA SER A 445 -21.25 -12.35 -8.24
C SER A 445 -19.79 -12.61 -7.93
N LEU A 446 -19.44 -13.76 -7.35
CA LEU A 446 -18.07 -14.16 -7.08
C LEU A 446 -17.25 -14.32 -8.36
N LEU A 447 -17.78 -15.02 -9.36
CA LEU A 447 -17.14 -15.17 -10.66
C LEU A 447 -16.87 -13.83 -11.33
N THR A 448 -17.89 -12.96 -11.32
CA THR A 448 -17.78 -11.60 -11.88
C THR A 448 -16.76 -10.77 -11.12
N ALA A 449 -16.69 -10.90 -9.79
CA ALA A 449 -15.69 -10.22 -8.96
C ALA A 449 -14.26 -10.67 -9.26
N VAL A 450 -14.03 -11.98 -9.49
CA VAL A 450 -12.73 -12.52 -9.88
C VAL A 450 -12.29 -11.98 -11.24
N LEU A 451 -13.21 -11.92 -12.22
CA LEU A 451 -12.88 -11.37 -13.54
C LEU A 451 -12.65 -9.85 -13.48
N ALA A 452 -13.44 -9.13 -12.69
CA ALA A 452 -13.24 -7.70 -12.44
C ALA A 452 -11.89 -7.45 -11.74
N TYR A 453 -11.54 -8.25 -10.73
CA TYR A 453 -10.23 -8.21 -10.08
C TYR A 453 -9.10 -8.38 -11.09
N GLY A 454 -9.18 -9.41 -11.96
CA GLY A 454 -8.17 -9.65 -12.99
C GLY A 454 -7.99 -8.47 -13.95
N ALA A 455 -9.09 -7.83 -14.37
CA ALA A 455 -9.04 -6.64 -15.20
C ALA A 455 -8.46 -5.43 -14.45
N MET A 456 -8.86 -5.21 -13.20
CA MET A 456 -8.39 -4.09 -12.36
C MET A 456 -6.92 -4.27 -11.93
N GLN A 457 -6.45 -5.51 -11.77
CA GLN A 457 -5.07 -5.83 -11.39
C GLN A 457 -4.09 -5.76 -12.58
N HIS A 458 -4.61 -5.73 -13.81
CA HIS A 458 -3.75 -5.74 -14.99
C HIS A 458 -2.93 -4.43 -15.06
N PRO A 459 -1.58 -4.50 -15.18
CA PRO A 459 -0.70 -3.33 -15.11
C PRO A 459 -1.06 -2.24 -16.14
N LEU A 460 -1.38 -2.63 -17.38
CA LEU A 460 -1.79 -1.69 -18.43
C LEU A 460 -3.08 -0.94 -18.06
N VAL A 461 -4.05 -1.61 -17.45
CA VAL A 461 -5.30 -0.98 -17.02
C VAL A 461 -5.04 0.01 -15.89
N GLN A 462 -4.20 -0.35 -14.91
CA GLN A 462 -3.78 0.55 -13.84
C GLN A 462 -3.03 1.76 -14.38
N HIS A 463 -2.09 1.55 -15.31
CA HIS A 463 -1.35 2.61 -15.97
C HIS A 463 -2.28 3.58 -16.72
N LEU A 464 -3.17 3.06 -17.57
CA LEU A 464 -4.08 3.88 -18.36
C LEU A 464 -5.07 4.66 -17.49
N THR A 465 -5.67 4.04 -16.48
CA THR A 465 -6.68 4.69 -15.64
C THR A 465 -6.10 5.76 -14.73
N PHE A 466 -4.86 5.58 -14.26
CA PHE A 466 -4.21 6.53 -13.37
C PHE A 466 -3.56 7.70 -14.15
N ASN A 467 -2.88 7.40 -15.25
CA ASN A 467 -2.16 8.43 -16.00
C ASN A 467 -3.05 9.21 -16.97
N PHE A 468 -4.14 8.63 -17.46
CA PHE A 468 -5.00 9.25 -18.46
C PHE A 468 -6.43 9.42 -17.95
N MET A 469 -6.76 10.61 -17.42
CA MET A 469 -8.13 10.94 -16.98
C MET A 469 -9.16 10.78 -18.11
N GLY A 470 -8.76 10.94 -19.36
CA GLY A 470 -9.61 10.74 -20.53
C GLY A 470 -10.20 9.33 -20.62
N VAL A 471 -9.52 8.31 -20.06
CA VAL A 471 -9.98 6.91 -20.02
C VAL A 471 -11.31 6.80 -19.26
N GLN A 472 -11.51 7.59 -18.22
CA GLN A 472 -12.79 7.57 -17.45
C GLN A 472 -13.98 7.98 -18.30
N PHE A 473 -13.81 8.96 -19.19
CA PHE A 473 -14.86 9.36 -20.14
C PHE A 473 -15.13 8.28 -21.18
N VAL A 474 -14.09 7.59 -21.65
CA VAL A 474 -14.23 6.44 -22.57
C VAL A 474 -14.99 5.30 -21.88
N ILE A 475 -14.64 4.96 -20.64
CA ILE A 475 -15.32 3.92 -19.85
C ILE A 475 -16.79 4.29 -19.66
N LEU A 476 -17.09 5.55 -19.33
CA LEU A 476 -18.46 6.02 -19.18
C LEU A 476 -19.24 5.88 -20.50
N ALA A 477 -18.64 6.27 -21.61
CA ALA A 477 -19.27 6.12 -22.94
C ALA A 477 -19.55 4.65 -23.27
N LEU A 478 -18.61 3.73 -22.95
CA LEU A 478 -18.78 2.28 -23.14
C LEU A 478 -19.89 1.70 -22.26
N ILE A 479 -20.00 2.13 -20.98
CA ILE A 479 -21.08 1.70 -20.09
C ILE A 479 -22.44 2.16 -20.62
N LEU A 480 -22.53 3.41 -21.09
CA LEU A 480 -23.77 3.93 -21.69
C LEU A 480 -24.12 3.17 -22.98
N LEU A 481 -23.14 2.86 -23.80
CA LEU A 481 -23.32 2.06 -25.02
C LEU A 481 -23.81 0.64 -24.71
N LEU A 482 -23.22 -0.02 -23.69
CA LEU A 482 -23.70 -1.31 -23.20
C LEU A 482 -25.13 -1.22 -22.67
N GLY A 483 -25.47 -0.11 -21.99
CA GLY A 483 -26.83 0.13 -21.48
C GLY A 483 -27.88 0.23 -22.58
N SER A 484 -27.50 0.59 -23.80
CA SER A 484 -28.40 0.62 -24.98
C SER A 484 -28.47 -0.70 -25.75
N TYR A 485 -27.79 -1.74 -25.30
CA TYR A 485 -27.73 -3.03 -25.97
C TYR A 485 -29.09 -3.74 -25.86
N THR A 486 -29.75 -3.99 -27.01
CA THR A 486 -31.05 -4.67 -27.12
C THR A 486 -30.93 -6.09 -27.70
N GLY A 487 -29.70 -6.60 -27.88
CA GLY A 487 -29.46 -7.93 -28.43
C GLY A 487 -29.72 -9.07 -27.43
N TYR A 488 -29.76 -10.31 -27.95
CA TYR A 488 -29.86 -11.50 -27.10
C TYR A 488 -28.57 -11.72 -26.31
N ARG A 489 -28.69 -12.16 -25.07
CA ARG A 489 -27.54 -12.55 -24.23
C ARG A 489 -26.90 -13.81 -24.75
N LEU A 490 -25.56 -13.93 -24.64
CA LEU A 490 -24.82 -15.09 -25.15
C LEU A 490 -25.35 -16.42 -24.58
N PHE A 491 -25.68 -16.47 -23.29
CA PHE A 491 -26.28 -17.66 -22.69
C PHE A 491 -27.69 -18.00 -23.26
N GLU A 492 -28.46 -17.02 -23.67
CA GLU A 492 -29.75 -17.22 -24.33
C GLU A 492 -29.57 -17.76 -25.73
N LEU A 493 -28.61 -17.26 -26.50
CA LEU A 493 -28.28 -17.76 -27.84
C LEU A 493 -27.87 -19.24 -27.82
N HIS A 494 -27.09 -19.66 -26.82
CA HIS A 494 -26.74 -21.07 -26.66
C HIS A 494 -27.96 -21.94 -26.34
N ARG A 495 -28.90 -21.44 -25.56
CA ARG A 495 -30.18 -22.13 -25.27
C ARG A 495 -31.09 -22.26 -26.51
N PHE A 496 -31.08 -21.25 -27.38
CA PHE A 496 -31.83 -21.29 -28.63
C PHE A 496 -31.16 -22.09 -29.75
N ALA A 497 -29.84 -22.32 -29.69
CA ALA A 497 -29.14 -23.16 -30.65
C ALA A 497 -29.66 -24.61 -30.70
N VAL A 498 -30.20 -25.10 -29.59
CA VAL A 498 -30.84 -26.43 -29.49
C VAL A 498 -32.18 -26.47 -30.25
N LEU A 499 -32.84 -25.37 -30.45
CA LEU A 499 -34.11 -25.27 -31.20
C LEU A 499 -33.91 -25.16 -32.73
N LYS A 500 -32.69 -24.99 -33.20
CA LYS A 500 -32.30 -24.98 -34.63
C LYS A 500 -31.96 -26.35 -35.20
N ARG A 501 -31.93 -27.40 -34.38
CA ARG A 501 -31.86 -28.81 -34.77
C ARG A 501 -33.25 -29.43 -34.66
#